data_273d8f63efa3c4ad0e93043a8420a2d4
#
_entry.id   273d8f63efa3c4ad0e93043a8420a2d4
#
_cell.length_a   1.000
_cell.length_b   1.000
_cell.length_c   1.000
_cell.angle_alpha   90.00
_cell.angle_beta   90.00
_cell.angle_gamma   90.00
#
_symmetry.space_group_name_H-M   'P 1'
#
loop_
_entity.id
_entity.type
_entity.pdbx_description
1 polymer ?
#
loop_
_entity_poly.entity_id
_entity_poly.type
_entity_poly.pdbx_seq_one_letter_code
_entity_poly.pdbx_strand_id
1 'polypeptide(L)'
;ILPLKGKILNVERARFDRMLGSQEIGNLVMALGTGIGRDEFNIDKLRYHKVIIMTDADVDGAHIRTLLLTFFFRQMPELIEGGYLYIAQPPLYKVSRGKSEVYLKDQAAMDEYLIEQGIDGAMLRQGNGEEIAGADLRRVVDLARQLKRVLDAFPTHYPRHILEQAAIAGAFVPGVVESDLQGTADRVAERLNLIALEWERGWNGRITQDKGMRLARILRGVEEVRTLDGGMLRSGEARKTGTFTQNLQEVYDLPATLVRKDRSQLIHGPLDLLKAILDEGEKGLSLQRYKGLGEMNPDQLWETTLDPDARTLLQVKVEDVAEADDLFTKLMGDVVEPRREFIQNNALNVEHLDF
;
A
#
# COMPACT_ATOMS: atom_id res chain seq x y z
N ILE A 1 -28.45 5.13 14.11
CA ILE A 1 -27.97 4.20 13.09
C ILE A 1 -29.13 3.86 12.15
N LEU A 2 -28.94 4.03 10.85
CA LEU A 2 -29.89 3.63 9.81
C LEU A 2 -29.33 2.41 9.08
N PRO A 3 -29.89 1.20 9.29
CA PRO A 3 -29.42 0.00 8.59
C PRO A 3 -29.90 0.03 7.12
N LEU A 4 -28.98 -0.32 6.22
CA LEU A 4 -29.29 -0.56 4.81
C LEU A 4 -29.43 -2.08 4.57
N LYS A 5 -30.44 -2.46 3.79
CA LYS A 5 -30.72 -3.90 3.50
C LYS A 5 -29.87 -4.47 2.35
N GLY A 6 -28.88 -3.72 1.86
CA GLY A 6 -28.02 -4.07 0.76
C GLY A 6 -27.75 -2.90 -0.18
N LYS A 7 -27.49 -3.21 -1.46
CA LYS A 7 -27.23 -2.20 -2.51
C LYS A 7 -28.44 -1.31 -2.73
N ILE A 8 -28.25 0.01 -2.60
CA ILE A 8 -29.29 0.98 -2.90
C ILE A 8 -29.43 1.19 -4.41
N LEU A 9 -30.50 1.85 -4.82
CA LEU A 9 -30.73 2.20 -6.23
C LEU A 9 -29.60 3.10 -6.74
N ASN A 10 -29.04 2.77 -7.92
CA ASN A 10 -28.07 3.62 -8.60
C ASN A 10 -28.78 4.84 -9.20
N VAL A 11 -28.61 5.99 -8.55
CA VAL A 11 -29.27 7.26 -8.94
C VAL A 11 -28.65 7.89 -10.20
N GLU A 12 -27.47 7.46 -10.64
CA GLU A 12 -26.87 7.91 -11.90
C GLU A 12 -27.70 7.44 -13.12
N ARG A 13 -28.35 6.27 -12.98
CA ARG A 13 -29.16 5.65 -14.04
C ARG A 13 -30.65 5.83 -13.83
N ALA A 14 -31.08 6.00 -12.60
CA ALA A 14 -32.47 5.98 -12.24
C ALA A 14 -33.14 7.34 -12.54
N ARG A 15 -34.32 7.29 -13.09
CA ARG A 15 -35.18 8.48 -13.18
C ARG A 15 -35.64 8.90 -11.81
N PHE A 16 -35.92 10.20 -11.63
CA PHE A 16 -36.31 10.79 -10.35
C PHE A 16 -37.57 10.14 -9.73
N ASP A 17 -38.56 9.83 -10.54
CA ASP A 17 -39.80 9.13 -10.12
C ASP A 17 -39.48 7.76 -9.48
N ARG A 18 -38.58 7.01 -10.10
CA ARG A 18 -38.15 5.71 -9.60
C ARG A 18 -37.32 5.83 -8.32
N MET A 19 -36.52 6.89 -8.20
CA MET A 19 -35.73 7.18 -7.00
C MET A 19 -36.64 7.44 -5.80
N LEU A 20 -37.68 8.26 -5.97
CA LEU A 20 -38.66 8.53 -4.92
C LEU A 20 -39.46 7.27 -4.49
N GLY A 21 -39.62 6.31 -5.41
CA GLY A 21 -40.22 5.00 -5.09
C GLY A 21 -39.32 4.01 -4.36
N SER A 22 -38.04 4.31 -4.20
CA SER A 22 -37.12 3.46 -3.44
C SER A 22 -37.27 3.65 -1.94
N GLN A 23 -37.60 2.59 -1.23
CA GLN A 23 -37.81 2.62 0.20
C GLN A 23 -36.52 3.02 0.95
N GLU A 24 -35.36 2.52 0.50
CA GLU A 24 -34.06 2.83 1.09
C GLU A 24 -33.72 4.33 0.97
N ILE A 25 -33.93 4.90 -0.21
CA ILE A 25 -33.70 6.33 -0.44
C ILE A 25 -34.71 7.15 0.36
N GLY A 26 -35.99 6.78 0.34
CA GLY A 26 -37.01 7.45 1.15
C GLY A 26 -36.69 7.45 2.63
N ASN A 27 -36.25 6.31 3.18
CA ASN A 27 -35.81 6.22 4.58
C ASN A 27 -34.61 7.12 4.88
N LEU A 28 -33.64 7.19 3.96
CA LEU A 28 -32.45 8.02 4.09
C LEU A 28 -32.83 9.50 4.12
N VAL A 29 -33.65 9.96 3.17
CA VAL A 29 -34.14 11.33 3.08
C VAL A 29 -34.96 11.73 4.34
N MET A 30 -35.86 10.85 4.79
CA MET A 30 -36.63 11.07 6.01
C MET A 30 -35.73 11.15 7.26
N ALA A 31 -34.70 10.30 7.35
CA ALA A 31 -33.77 10.31 8.48
C ALA A 31 -32.98 11.62 8.54
N LEU A 32 -32.48 12.10 7.39
CA LEU A 32 -31.72 13.36 7.30
C LEU A 32 -32.61 14.59 7.58
N GLY A 33 -33.85 14.58 7.12
CA GLY A 33 -34.81 15.64 7.33
C GLY A 33 -34.68 16.82 6.37
N THR A 34 -33.77 16.78 5.41
CA THR A 34 -33.45 17.89 4.50
C THR A 34 -34.37 17.99 3.29
N GLY A 35 -35.20 16.99 3.02
CA GLY A 35 -35.86 16.84 1.72
C GLY A 35 -34.89 16.36 0.64
N ILE A 36 -35.35 16.32 -0.62
CA ILE A 36 -34.56 15.88 -1.78
C ILE A 36 -34.99 16.65 -3.03
N GLY A 37 -34.05 16.88 -3.95
CA GLY A 37 -34.27 17.60 -5.20
C GLY A 37 -34.14 19.12 -5.04
N ARG A 38 -34.01 19.82 -6.17
CA ARG A 38 -33.64 21.26 -6.21
C ARG A 38 -34.63 22.18 -5.50
N ASP A 39 -35.91 21.82 -5.44
CA ASP A 39 -36.96 22.69 -4.93
C ASP A 39 -37.30 22.44 -3.44
N GLU A 40 -36.99 21.21 -2.94
CA GLU A 40 -37.38 20.80 -1.59
C GLU A 40 -36.19 20.62 -0.63
N PHE A 41 -34.98 20.54 -1.15
CA PHE A 41 -33.78 20.37 -0.33
C PHE A 41 -33.50 21.64 0.47
N ASN A 42 -33.30 21.47 1.79
CA ASN A 42 -32.92 22.54 2.67
C ASN A 42 -31.92 22.04 3.73
N ILE A 43 -30.68 22.53 3.64
CA ILE A 43 -29.57 22.11 4.52
C ILE A 43 -29.82 22.54 5.98
N ASP A 44 -30.54 23.65 6.22
CA ASP A 44 -30.84 24.12 7.58
C ASP A 44 -31.76 23.18 8.37
N LYS A 45 -32.44 22.27 7.67
CA LYS A 45 -33.27 21.22 8.27
C LYS A 45 -32.48 19.95 8.61
N LEU A 46 -31.19 19.92 8.32
CA LEU A 46 -30.36 18.75 8.60
C LEU A 46 -30.33 18.47 10.12
N ARG A 47 -30.65 17.22 10.46
CA ARG A 47 -30.78 16.81 11.89
C ARG A 47 -29.45 16.38 12.51
N TYR A 48 -28.40 16.23 11.73
CA TYR A 48 -27.13 15.64 12.17
C TYR A 48 -25.94 16.50 11.77
N HIS A 49 -24.98 16.65 12.67
CA HIS A 49 -23.71 17.33 12.40
C HIS A 49 -22.71 16.44 11.62
N LYS A 50 -22.91 15.13 11.65
CA LYS A 50 -22.12 14.16 10.89
C LYS A 50 -23.02 13.07 10.35
N VAL A 51 -22.95 12.86 9.05
CA VAL A 51 -23.55 11.73 8.33
C VAL A 51 -22.42 10.78 7.99
N ILE A 52 -22.43 9.58 8.59
CA ILE A 52 -21.30 8.66 8.53
C ILE A 52 -21.72 7.42 7.72
N ILE A 53 -21.08 7.21 6.59
CA ILE A 53 -21.20 5.97 5.80
C ILE A 53 -20.34 4.91 6.44
N MET A 54 -20.93 3.76 6.75
CA MET A 54 -20.23 2.62 7.31
C MET A 54 -20.58 1.36 6.48
N THR A 55 -19.57 0.77 5.85
CA THR A 55 -19.69 -0.39 4.96
C THR A 55 -18.57 -1.39 5.26
N ASP A 56 -18.80 -2.65 4.91
CA ASP A 56 -17.79 -3.69 5.00
C ASP A 56 -16.56 -3.38 4.14
N ALA A 57 -15.42 -3.98 4.48
CA ALA A 57 -14.17 -3.83 3.75
C ALA A 57 -14.03 -4.86 2.61
N ASP A 58 -15.16 -5.25 2.00
CA ASP A 58 -15.24 -6.17 0.87
C ASP A 58 -15.70 -5.47 -0.42
N VAL A 59 -15.79 -6.22 -1.51
CA VAL A 59 -16.21 -5.70 -2.82
C VAL A 59 -17.65 -5.18 -2.83
N ASP A 60 -18.56 -5.83 -2.10
CA ASP A 60 -19.95 -5.41 -1.99
C ASP A 60 -20.09 -4.14 -1.16
N GLY A 61 -19.37 -4.04 -0.04
CA GLY A 61 -19.29 -2.83 0.77
C GLY A 61 -18.70 -1.65 0.02
N ALA A 62 -17.66 -1.86 -0.79
CA ALA A 62 -17.10 -0.82 -1.67
C ALA A 62 -18.13 -0.34 -2.70
N HIS A 63 -18.93 -1.25 -3.29
CA HIS A 63 -19.99 -0.88 -4.21
C HIS A 63 -21.13 -0.12 -3.53
N ILE A 64 -21.58 -0.53 -2.32
CA ILE A 64 -22.58 0.18 -1.54
C ILE A 64 -22.09 1.61 -1.22
N ARG A 65 -20.85 1.74 -0.80
CA ARG A 65 -20.22 3.05 -0.54
C ARG A 65 -20.24 3.94 -1.78
N THR A 66 -19.88 3.40 -2.95
CA THR A 66 -19.88 4.15 -4.20
C THR A 66 -21.31 4.59 -4.58
N LEU A 67 -22.33 3.73 -4.39
CA LEU A 67 -23.73 4.09 -4.62
C LEU A 67 -24.20 5.22 -3.70
N LEU A 68 -23.83 5.17 -2.43
CA LEU A 68 -24.15 6.23 -1.45
C LEU A 68 -23.44 7.54 -1.80
N LEU A 69 -22.16 7.50 -2.15
CA LEU A 69 -21.42 8.69 -2.58
C LEU A 69 -22.02 9.30 -3.85
N THR A 70 -22.42 8.47 -4.82
CA THR A 70 -23.15 8.91 -6.03
C THR A 70 -24.45 9.60 -5.66
N PHE A 71 -25.22 9.03 -4.72
CA PHE A 71 -26.46 9.61 -4.23
C PHE A 71 -26.23 10.98 -3.60
N PHE A 72 -25.29 11.11 -2.67
CA PHE A 72 -25.01 12.40 -2.01
C PHE A 72 -24.47 13.42 -3.00
N PHE A 73 -23.56 13.05 -3.87
CA PHE A 73 -23.00 13.94 -4.89
C PHE A 73 -24.04 14.47 -5.87
N ARG A 74 -25.00 13.63 -6.30
CA ARG A 74 -26.04 14.00 -7.28
C ARG A 74 -27.25 14.72 -6.67
N GLN A 75 -27.63 14.34 -5.47
CA GLN A 75 -28.92 14.75 -4.89
C GLN A 75 -28.79 15.69 -3.69
N MET A 76 -27.65 15.72 -3.04
CA MET A 76 -27.41 16.50 -1.82
C MET A 76 -25.94 17.00 -1.76
N PRO A 77 -25.42 17.69 -2.80
CA PRO A 77 -24.03 18.14 -2.84
C PRO A 77 -23.68 19.06 -1.65
N GLU A 78 -24.63 19.81 -1.15
CA GLU A 78 -24.44 20.73 -0.03
C GLU A 78 -24.04 20.01 1.28
N LEU A 79 -24.38 18.71 1.43
CA LEU A 79 -23.89 17.89 2.54
C LEU A 79 -22.37 17.64 2.46
N ILE A 80 -21.85 17.54 1.25
CA ILE A 80 -20.40 17.36 1.00
C ILE A 80 -19.71 18.71 1.17
N GLU A 81 -20.22 19.76 0.54
CA GLU A 81 -19.67 21.11 0.58
C GLU A 81 -19.67 21.68 2.01
N GLY A 82 -20.73 21.44 2.77
CA GLY A 82 -20.83 21.81 4.18
C GLY A 82 -20.01 20.95 5.13
N GLY A 83 -19.35 19.88 4.62
CA GLY A 83 -18.48 19.02 5.41
C GLY A 83 -19.20 18.09 6.39
N TYR A 84 -20.45 17.75 6.12
CA TYR A 84 -21.25 16.87 6.97
C TYR A 84 -21.10 15.38 6.67
N LEU A 85 -20.56 15.02 5.48
CA LEU A 85 -20.45 13.63 5.04
C LEU A 85 -19.08 13.02 5.39
N TYR A 86 -19.11 11.84 6.02
CA TYR A 86 -17.94 11.11 6.47
C TYR A 86 -18.03 9.63 6.10
N ILE A 87 -16.88 8.98 6.01
CA ILE A 87 -16.73 7.53 5.89
C ILE A 87 -16.07 7.02 7.17
N ALA A 88 -16.70 6.05 7.84
CA ALA A 88 -16.11 5.36 8.96
C ALA A 88 -14.92 4.51 8.50
N GLN A 89 -13.88 4.48 9.32
CA GLN A 89 -12.68 3.67 9.09
C GLN A 89 -12.55 2.63 10.22
N PRO A 90 -13.30 1.51 10.15
CA PRO A 90 -13.11 0.41 11.10
C PRO A 90 -11.72 -0.19 10.94
N PRO A 91 -11.15 -0.77 12.01
CA PRO A 91 -9.86 -1.43 11.93
C PRO A 91 -9.93 -2.67 11.03
N LEU A 92 -8.89 -2.88 10.22
CA LEU A 92 -8.76 -4.09 9.41
C LEU A 92 -8.14 -5.26 10.18
N TYR A 93 -7.39 -4.96 11.25
CA TYR A 93 -6.67 -5.99 12.01
C TYR A 93 -6.90 -5.84 13.51
N LYS A 94 -6.97 -6.98 14.18
CA LYS A 94 -6.79 -7.13 15.62
C LYS A 94 -5.57 -7.99 15.85
N VAL A 95 -4.60 -7.47 16.59
CA VAL A 95 -3.41 -8.18 16.99
C VAL A 95 -3.42 -8.42 18.49
N SER A 96 -3.06 -9.63 18.91
CA SER A 96 -3.01 -10.00 20.31
C SER A 96 -1.65 -10.62 20.63
N ARG A 97 -1.02 -10.15 21.70
CA ARG A 97 0.22 -10.72 22.26
C ARG A 97 0.06 -10.91 23.75
N GLY A 98 -0.08 -12.16 24.18
CA GLY A 98 -0.38 -12.48 25.57
C GLY A 98 -1.75 -11.91 26.00
N LYS A 99 -1.75 -10.93 26.92
CA LYS A 99 -2.96 -10.24 27.39
C LYS A 99 -3.21 -8.89 26.72
N SER A 100 -2.29 -8.43 25.89
CA SER A 100 -2.42 -7.15 25.17
C SER A 100 -3.13 -7.36 23.84
N GLU A 101 -4.11 -6.51 23.56
CA GLU A 101 -4.84 -6.48 22.30
C GLU A 101 -4.76 -5.06 21.71
N VAL A 102 -4.49 -4.96 20.41
CA VAL A 102 -4.41 -3.69 19.69
C VAL A 102 -5.18 -3.81 18.37
N TYR A 103 -5.97 -2.79 18.06
CA TYR A 103 -6.65 -2.67 16.77
C TYR A 103 -5.85 -1.79 15.83
N LEU A 104 -5.63 -2.28 14.62
CA LEU A 104 -4.84 -1.59 13.59
C LEU A 104 -5.73 -1.33 12.37
N LYS A 105 -5.71 -0.08 11.90
CA LYS A 105 -6.66 0.40 10.89
C LYS A 105 -6.39 -0.14 9.47
N ASP A 106 -5.12 -0.36 9.13
CA ASP A 106 -4.68 -0.71 7.79
C ASP A 106 -3.35 -1.48 7.81
N GLN A 107 -2.88 -1.91 6.62
CA GLN A 107 -1.62 -2.62 6.47
C GLN A 107 -0.42 -1.76 6.89
N ALA A 108 -0.46 -0.45 6.67
CA ALA A 108 0.63 0.44 7.06
C ALA A 108 0.80 0.50 8.59
N ALA A 109 -0.33 0.53 9.32
CA ALA A 109 -0.31 0.44 10.79
C ALA A 109 0.16 -0.92 11.29
N MET A 110 -0.17 -2.01 10.58
CA MET A 110 0.32 -3.35 10.86
C MET A 110 1.84 -3.42 10.70
N ASP A 111 2.35 -2.97 9.55
CA ASP A 111 3.79 -2.97 9.27
C ASP A 111 4.55 -2.15 10.33
N GLU A 112 3.99 -0.99 10.70
CA GLU A 112 4.56 -0.13 11.75
C GLU A 112 4.63 -0.84 13.09
N TYR A 113 3.54 -1.48 13.50
CA TYR A 113 3.49 -2.27 14.73
C TYR A 113 4.51 -3.40 14.72
N LEU A 114 4.60 -4.15 13.61
CA LEU A 114 5.55 -5.26 13.48
C LEU A 114 7.00 -4.77 13.52
N ILE A 115 7.29 -3.64 12.87
CA ILE A 115 8.63 -3.03 12.90
C ILE A 115 9.01 -2.60 14.32
N GLU A 116 8.11 -1.95 15.05
CA GLU A 116 8.37 -1.55 16.44
C GLU A 116 8.68 -2.76 17.31
N GLN A 117 7.89 -3.80 17.22
CA GLN A 117 8.09 -5.05 17.96
C GLN A 117 9.36 -5.77 17.50
N GLY A 118 9.64 -5.72 16.21
CA GLY A 118 10.77 -6.39 15.61
C GLY A 118 12.10 -5.70 15.86
N ILE A 119 12.17 -4.42 16.09
CA ILE A 119 13.41 -3.67 16.42
C ILE A 119 13.81 -3.87 17.88
N ASP A 120 12.85 -4.14 18.76
CA ASP A 120 13.14 -4.25 20.19
C ASP A 120 14.22 -5.32 20.47
N GLY A 121 15.28 -4.91 21.17
CA GLY A 121 16.44 -5.76 21.47
C GLY A 121 17.27 -6.21 20.27
N ALA A 122 17.09 -5.59 19.09
CA ALA A 122 17.88 -5.85 17.89
C ALA A 122 19.05 -4.86 17.74
N MET A 123 20.15 -5.37 17.17
CA MET A 123 21.34 -4.59 16.81
C MET A 123 21.86 -5.09 15.47
N LEU A 124 22.11 -4.19 14.53
CA LEU A 124 22.74 -4.50 13.25
C LEU A 124 24.23 -4.21 13.35
N ARG A 125 25.05 -5.24 13.23
CA ARG A 125 26.51 -5.12 13.14
C ARG A 125 26.90 -5.10 11.67
N GLN A 126 27.47 -4.00 11.22
CA GLN A 126 27.97 -3.84 9.86
C GLN A 126 29.21 -4.70 9.60
N GLY A 127 29.56 -4.91 8.33
CA GLY A 127 30.76 -5.66 7.95
C GLY A 127 32.08 -5.01 8.38
N ASN A 128 32.09 -3.70 8.64
CA ASN A 128 33.24 -2.96 9.22
C ASN A 128 33.32 -3.06 10.74
N GLY A 129 32.36 -3.72 11.40
CA GLY A 129 32.28 -3.89 12.84
C GLY A 129 31.51 -2.81 13.61
N GLU A 130 31.02 -1.77 12.94
CA GLU A 130 30.16 -0.77 13.57
C GLU A 130 28.78 -1.35 13.92
N GLU A 131 28.20 -0.83 14.99
CA GLU A 131 26.92 -1.32 15.53
C GLU A 131 25.84 -0.25 15.46
N ILE A 132 24.68 -0.60 14.88
CA ILE A 132 23.53 0.27 14.72
C ILE A 132 22.37 -0.32 15.54
N ALA A 133 21.80 0.46 16.47
CA ALA A 133 20.70 0.02 17.33
C ALA A 133 19.70 1.14 17.59
N GLY A 134 18.55 0.81 18.19
CA GLY A 134 17.54 1.79 18.61
C GLY A 134 17.03 2.68 17.46
N ALA A 135 17.10 3.98 17.64
CA ALA A 135 16.59 4.96 16.65
C ALA A 135 17.35 4.93 15.32
N ASP A 136 18.65 4.61 15.35
CA ASP A 136 19.47 4.50 14.15
C ASP A 136 19.09 3.25 13.35
N LEU A 137 18.88 2.12 14.01
CA LEU A 137 18.36 0.91 13.37
C LEU A 137 16.97 1.16 12.78
N ARG A 138 16.13 1.90 13.50
CA ARG A 138 14.82 2.30 12.98
C ARG A 138 14.95 3.07 11.66
N ARG A 139 15.86 4.04 11.55
CA ARG A 139 16.09 4.80 10.31
C ARG A 139 16.52 3.89 9.15
N VAL A 140 17.40 2.91 9.43
CA VAL A 140 17.85 1.94 8.41
C VAL A 140 16.69 1.05 7.95
N VAL A 141 15.82 0.61 8.85
CA VAL A 141 14.61 -0.18 8.50
C VAL A 141 13.60 0.65 7.71
N ASP A 142 13.40 1.92 8.07
CA ASP A 142 12.52 2.82 7.31
C ASP A 142 13.05 3.09 5.90
N LEU A 143 14.37 3.23 5.72
CA LEU A 143 15.02 3.30 4.43
C LEU A 143 14.76 2.02 3.61
N ALA A 144 14.91 0.85 4.22
CA ALA A 144 14.65 -0.43 3.59
C ALA A 144 13.18 -0.55 3.13
N ARG A 145 12.23 -0.09 3.95
CA ARG A 145 10.79 -0.04 3.61
C ARG A 145 10.51 0.89 2.42
N GLN A 146 11.14 2.06 2.40
CA GLN A 146 11.01 3.00 1.27
C GLN A 146 11.59 2.41 -0.01
N LEU A 147 12.79 1.83 0.05
CA LEU A 147 13.41 1.16 -1.08
C LEU A 147 12.53 0.02 -1.60
N LYS A 148 11.98 -0.82 -0.72
CA LYS A 148 11.07 -1.90 -1.12
C LYS A 148 9.91 -1.37 -1.97
N ARG A 149 9.24 -0.29 -1.57
CA ARG A 149 8.15 0.33 -2.33
C ARG A 149 8.59 0.76 -3.73
N VAL A 150 9.79 1.35 -3.85
CA VAL A 150 10.32 1.76 -5.15
C VAL A 150 10.69 0.54 -6.00
N LEU A 151 11.27 -0.49 -5.40
CA LEU A 151 11.60 -1.74 -6.12
C LEU A 151 10.33 -2.49 -6.56
N ASP A 152 9.26 -2.46 -5.76
CA ASP A 152 7.99 -3.12 -6.10
C ASP A 152 7.28 -2.46 -7.31
N ALA A 153 7.61 -1.21 -7.63
CA ALA A 153 7.12 -0.53 -8.82
C ALA A 153 7.78 -1.00 -10.14
N PHE A 154 8.92 -1.72 -10.07
CA PHE A 154 9.51 -2.30 -11.28
C PHE A 154 8.67 -3.48 -11.78
N PRO A 155 8.68 -3.76 -13.09
CA PRO A 155 8.04 -4.94 -13.64
C PRO A 155 8.49 -6.23 -12.94
N THR A 156 7.58 -7.18 -12.79
CA THR A 156 7.79 -8.40 -11.99
C THR A 156 8.84 -9.35 -12.53
N HIS A 157 9.18 -9.26 -13.82
CA HIS A 157 10.21 -10.07 -14.44
C HIS A 157 11.64 -9.71 -13.98
N TYR A 158 11.84 -8.54 -13.34
CA TYR A 158 13.11 -8.20 -12.69
C TYR A 158 13.10 -8.72 -11.24
N PRO A 159 13.96 -9.70 -10.89
CA PRO A 159 14.02 -10.22 -9.53
C PRO A 159 14.45 -9.14 -8.52
N ARG A 160 13.71 -8.98 -7.45
CA ARG A 160 13.93 -7.90 -6.46
C ARG A 160 15.32 -7.95 -5.82
N HIS A 161 15.85 -9.14 -5.55
CA HIS A 161 17.21 -9.30 -5.02
C HIS A 161 18.30 -8.83 -6.01
N ILE A 162 18.08 -8.97 -7.32
CA ILE A 162 19.02 -8.44 -8.33
C ILE A 162 18.98 -6.92 -8.36
N LEU A 163 17.75 -6.33 -8.35
CA LEU A 163 17.57 -4.88 -8.30
C LEU A 163 18.19 -4.28 -7.03
N GLU A 164 18.01 -4.93 -5.89
CA GLU A 164 18.60 -4.51 -4.62
C GLU A 164 20.13 -4.49 -4.69
N GLN A 165 20.76 -5.57 -5.13
CA GLN A 165 22.22 -5.62 -5.24
C GLN A 165 22.74 -4.65 -6.31
N ALA A 166 22.00 -4.42 -7.39
CA ALA A 166 22.31 -3.41 -8.38
C ALA A 166 22.22 -1.98 -7.78
N ALA A 167 21.24 -1.71 -6.90
CA ALA A 167 21.12 -0.44 -6.19
C ALA A 167 22.31 -0.18 -5.27
N ILE A 168 22.73 -1.17 -4.50
CA ILE A 168 23.93 -1.08 -3.63
C ILE A 168 25.18 -0.86 -4.46
N ALA A 169 25.32 -1.57 -5.59
CA ALA A 169 26.45 -1.41 -6.52
C ALA A 169 26.49 -0.06 -7.27
N GLY A 170 25.44 0.78 -7.13
CA GLY A 170 25.34 2.08 -7.78
C GLY A 170 24.86 2.04 -9.23
N ALA A 171 24.24 0.94 -9.68
CA ALA A 171 23.78 0.77 -11.05
C ALA A 171 22.66 1.74 -11.48
N PHE A 172 22.02 2.40 -10.54
CA PHE A 172 20.90 3.33 -10.79
C PHE A 172 21.30 4.80 -10.59
N VAL A 173 22.55 5.07 -10.27
CA VAL A 173 23.03 6.47 -10.10
C VAL A 173 23.20 7.09 -11.48
N PRO A 174 22.53 8.21 -11.78
CA PRO A 174 22.71 8.93 -13.05
C PRO A 174 24.18 9.32 -13.28
N GLY A 175 24.68 9.17 -14.49
CA GLY A 175 26.05 9.47 -14.86
C GLY A 175 27.07 8.37 -14.59
N VAL A 176 26.91 7.55 -13.57
CA VAL A 176 27.80 6.40 -13.33
C VAL A 176 27.60 5.33 -14.41
N VAL A 177 26.35 5.04 -14.75
CA VAL A 177 26.01 4.10 -15.84
C VAL A 177 26.49 4.58 -17.19
N GLU A 178 26.58 5.90 -17.41
CA GLU A 178 27.02 6.49 -18.68
C GLU A 178 28.55 6.53 -18.82
N SER A 179 29.26 6.68 -17.71
CA SER A 179 30.72 6.82 -17.71
C SER A 179 31.45 5.49 -17.55
N ASP A 180 30.90 4.51 -16.80
CA ASP A 180 31.54 3.23 -16.46
C ASP A 180 30.51 2.11 -16.37
N LEU A 181 29.81 1.81 -17.46
CA LEU A 181 28.77 0.80 -17.47
C LEU A 181 29.32 -0.61 -17.22
N GLN A 182 30.50 -0.96 -17.82
CA GLN A 182 31.11 -2.27 -17.64
C GLN A 182 31.57 -2.45 -16.17
N GLY A 183 32.30 -1.49 -15.61
CA GLY A 183 32.72 -1.58 -14.21
C GLY A 183 31.52 -1.64 -13.26
N THR A 184 30.39 -0.99 -13.60
CA THR A 184 29.17 -1.12 -12.81
C THR A 184 28.56 -2.52 -12.93
N ALA A 185 28.53 -3.12 -14.12
CA ALA A 185 28.06 -4.50 -14.30
C ALA A 185 28.94 -5.51 -13.53
N ASP A 186 30.24 -5.27 -13.50
CA ASP A 186 31.19 -6.09 -12.72
C ASP A 186 30.94 -5.94 -11.22
N ARG A 187 30.75 -4.72 -10.70
CA ARG A 187 30.37 -4.50 -9.27
C ARG A 187 29.05 -5.18 -8.90
N VAL A 188 28.04 -5.13 -9.77
CA VAL A 188 26.79 -5.87 -9.52
C VAL A 188 27.04 -7.37 -9.44
N ALA A 189 27.85 -7.93 -10.36
CA ALA A 189 28.19 -9.36 -10.35
C ALA A 189 29.01 -9.73 -9.09
N GLU A 190 29.94 -8.89 -8.67
CA GLU A 190 30.69 -9.07 -7.42
C GLU A 190 29.76 -9.09 -6.19
N ARG A 191 28.82 -8.14 -6.13
CA ARG A 191 27.80 -8.11 -5.07
C ARG A 191 26.96 -9.39 -5.05
N LEU A 192 26.51 -9.87 -6.21
CA LEU A 192 25.75 -11.11 -6.29
C LEU A 192 26.59 -12.33 -5.87
N ASN A 193 27.89 -12.35 -6.17
CA ASN A 193 28.80 -13.39 -5.71
C ASN A 193 29.06 -13.32 -4.20
N LEU A 194 29.07 -12.12 -3.62
CA LEU A 194 29.28 -11.90 -2.19
C LEU A 194 28.14 -12.49 -1.35
N ILE A 195 26.91 -12.36 -1.82
CA ILE A 195 25.70 -12.85 -1.12
C ILE A 195 25.35 -14.31 -1.48
N ALA A 196 25.92 -14.86 -2.55
CA ALA A 196 25.64 -16.22 -3.01
C ALA A 196 26.33 -17.24 -2.12
N LEU A 197 25.69 -18.40 -1.95
CA LEU A 197 26.33 -19.57 -1.36
C LEU A 197 27.53 -19.98 -2.21
N GLU A 198 28.53 -20.60 -1.60
CA GLU A 198 29.81 -20.89 -2.27
C GLU A 198 29.62 -21.62 -3.61
N TRP A 199 28.71 -22.59 -3.66
CA TRP A 199 28.41 -23.36 -4.88
C TRP A 199 27.46 -22.65 -5.86
N GLU A 200 26.96 -21.49 -5.52
CA GLU A 200 26.08 -20.66 -6.36
C GLU A 200 26.82 -19.45 -6.93
N ARG A 201 28.06 -19.26 -6.59
CA ARG A 201 28.91 -18.18 -7.12
C ARG A 201 29.22 -18.40 -8.62
N GLY A 202 29.76 -17.38 -9.23
CA GLY A 202 30.14 -17.41 -10.65
C GLY A 202 29.42 -16.37 -11.50
N TRP A 203 28.74 -15.42 -10.86
CA TRP A 203 28.16 -14.28 -11.56
C TRP A 203 29.23 -13.47 -12.26
N ASN A 204 28.96 -13.10 -13.51
CA ASN A 204 29.72 -12.16 -14.31
C ASN A 204 28.79 -11.15 -14.97
N GLY A 205 29.26 -9.92 -15.14
CA GLY A 205 28.53 -8.83 -15.75
C GLY A 205 29.07 -8.51 -17.14
N ARG A 206 28.17 -8.22 -18.09
CA ARG A 206 28.55 -7.73 -19.44
C ARG A 206 27.54 -6.68 -19.89
N ILE A 207 28.00 -5.73 -20.70
CA ILE A 207 27.14 -4.73 -21.33
C ILE A 207 26.35 -5.38 -22.46
N THR A 208 25.06 -5.01 -22.59
CA THR A 208 24.21 -5.36 -23.73
C THR A 208 24.24 -4.29 -24.81
N GLN A 209 23.75 -4.60 -26.02
CA GLN A 209 23.73 -3.64 -27.15
C GLN A 209 22.90 -2.38 -26.88
N ASP A 210 21.83 -2.50 -26.07
CA ASP A 210 20.95 -1.40 -25.67
C ASP A 210 21.49 -0.59 -24.48
N LYS A 211 22.79 -0.80 -24.11
CA LYS A 211 23.42 -0.22 -22.92
C LYS A 211 22.73 -0.63 -21.59
N GLY A 212 22.30 -1.88 -21.54
CA GLY A 212 21.89 -2.57 -20.33
C GLY A 212 23.00 -3.44 -19.76
N MET A 213 22.69 -4.28 -18.78
CA MET A 213 23.59 -5.21 -18.12
C MET A 213 23.06 -6.63 -18.25
N ARG A 214 23.88 -7.55 -18.73
CA ARG A 214 23.64 -8.99 -18.70
C ARG A 214 24.46 -9.59 -17.57
N LEU A 215 23.78 -10.13 -16.57
CA LEU A 215 24.35 -10.82 -15.44
C LEU A 215 24.16 -12.32 -15.67
N ALA A 216 25.22 -13.09 -15.68
CA ALA A 216 25.16 -14.53 -15.99
C ALA A 216 26.02 -15.33 -15.03
N ARG A 217 25.57 -16.56 -14.72
CA ARG A 217 26.35 -17.58 -14.01
C ARG A 217 26.02 -18.97 -14.54
N ILE A 218 26.89 -19.92 -14.27
CA ILE A 218 26.59 -21.34 -14.52
C ILE A 218 26.24 -22.01 -13.20
N LEU A 219 25.00 -22.47 -13.07
CA LEU A 219 24.50 -23.15 -11.89
C LEU A 219 24.15 -24.61 -12.27
N ARG A 220 24.85 -25.58 -11.70
CA ARG A 220 24.64 -27.01 -11.98
C ARG A 220 24.69 -27.38 -13.49
N GLY A 221 25.58 -26.71 -14.22
CA GLY A 221 25.73 -26.92 -15.67
C GLY A 221 24.73 -26.17 -16.56
N VAL A 222 23.81 -25.42 -15.98
CA VAL A 222 22.83 -24.59 -16.71
C VAL A 222 23.22 -23.11 -16.58
N GLU A 223 23.21 -22.39 -17.70
CA GLU A 223 23.45 -20.95 -17.69
C GLU A 223 22.19 -20.25 -17.18
N GLU A 224 22.33 -19.55 -16.06
CA GLU A 224 21.31 -18.60 -15.54
C GLU A 224 21.67 -17.20 -16.00
N VAL A 225 20.71 -16.50 -16.63
CA VAL A 225 20.90 -15.16 -17.15
C VAL A 225 19.83 -14.24 -16.56
N ARG A 226 20.26 -13.04 -16.14
CA ARG A 226 19.39 -11.94 -15.75
C ARG A 226 19.81 -10.70 -16.52
N THR A 227 18.88 -10.03 -17.13
CA THR A 227 19.15 -8.81 -17.92
C THR A 227 18.46 -7.64 -17.28
N LEU A 228 19.22 -6.58 -17.04
CA LEU A 228 18.73 -5.26 -16.72
C LEU A 228 18.88 -4.41 -17.99
N ASP A 229 17.81 -4.25 -18.75
CA ASP A 229 17.87 -3.55 -20.03
C ASP A 229 18.14 -2.05 -19.88
N GLY A 230 18.69 -1.46 -20.95
CA GLY A 230 19.09 -0.06 -20.93
C GLY A 230 17.90 0.92 -20.81
N GLY A 231 16.70 0.51 -21.19
CA GLY A 231 15.47 1.30 -21.00
C GLY A 231 15.11 1.37 -19.51
N MET A 232 15.13 0.22 -18.84
CA MET A 232 14.87 0.13 -17.40
C MET A 232 15.90 0.91 -16.58
N LEU A 233 17.20 0.83 -16.89
CA LEU A 233 18.25 1.57 -16.18
C LEU A 233 18.09 3.10 -16.25
N ARG A 234 17.35 3.60 -17.23
CA ARG A 234 17.05 5.03 -17.42
C ARG A 234 15.63 5.42 -17.00
N SER A 235 14.86 4.49 -16.47
CA SER A 235 13.47 4.71 -16.05
C SER A 235 13.36 5.69 -14.86
N GLY A 236 12.15 6.16 -14.59
CA GLY A 236 11.87 6.99 -13.42
C GLY A 236 12.11 6.23 -12.11
N GLU A 237 11.76 4.94 -12.09
CA GLU A 237 11.96 4.03 -10.95
C GLU A 237 13.45 3.83 -10.66
N ALA A 238 14.28 3.64 -11.73
CA ALA A 238 15.72 3.54 -11.60
C ALA A 238 16.33 4.80 -10.97
N ARG A 239 15.94 6.00 -11.45
CA ARG A 239 16.42 7.26 -10.87
C ARG A 239 16.02 7.42 -9.41
N LYS A 240 14.77 7.06 -9.03
CA LYS A 240 14.33 7.05 -7.63
C LYS A 240 15.16 6.08 -6.80
N THR A 241 15.43 4.87 -7.33
CA THR A 241 16.29 3.89 -6.66
C THR A 241 17.71 4.40 -6.46
N GLY A 242 18.27 5.10 -7.44
CA GLY A 242 19.60 5.70 -7.36
C GLY A 242 19.80 6.69 -6.22
N THR A 243 18.74 7.34 -5.74
CA THR A 243 18.81 8.27 -4.58
C THR A 243 19.14 7.55 -3.26
N PHE A 244 18.93 6.25 -3.18
CA PHE A 244 19.23 5.45 -1.98
C PHE A 244 20.68 4.95 -1.94
N THR A 245 21.40 4.95 -3.06
CA THR A 245 22.70 4.27 -3.22
C THR A 245 23.70 4.62 -2.13
N GLN A 246 23.89 5.90 -1.81
CA GLN A 246 24.85 6.33 -0.81
C GLN A 246 24.54 5.71 0.57
N ASN A 247 23.31 5.85 1.04
CA ASN A 247 22.89 5.29 2.32
C ASN A 247 22.96 3.75 2.35
N LEU A 248 22.71 3.10 1.19
CA LEU A 248 22.83 1.65 1.07
C LEU A 248 24.28 1.20 1.15
N GLN A 249 25.20 1.90 0.54
CA GLN A 249 26.63 1.60 0.59
C GLN A 249 27.19 1.81 1.99
N GLU A 250 26.80 2.86 2.69
CA GLU A 250 27.21 3.10 4.07
C GLU A 250 26.89 1.93 5.02
N VAL A 251 25.79 1.22 4.78
CA VAL A 251 25.32 0.12 5.64
C VAL A 251 25.67 -1.26 5.11
N TYR A 252 25.58 -1.47 3.79
CA TYR A 252 25.59 -2.79 3.15
C TYR A 252 26.72 -3.00 2.15
N ASP A 253 27.78 -2.21 2.18
CA ASP A 253 28.97 -2.45 1.33
C ASP A 253 29.51 -3.86 1.53
N LEU A 254 29.51 -4.32 2.77
CA LEU A 254 29.71 -5.72 3.16
C LEU A 254 28.44 -6.26 3.82
N PRO A 255 28.21 -7.60 3.77
CA PRO A 255 27.10 -8.21 4.49
C PRO A 255 27.14 -7.85 5.98
N ALA A 256 25.99 -7.46 6.52
CA ALA A 256 25.83 -7.13 7.93
C ALA A 256 25.30 -8.34 8.72
N THR A 257 25.30 -8.25 10.03
CA THR A 257 24.76 -9.28 10.92
C THR A 257 23.72 -8.66 11.86
N LEU A 258 22.48 -9.12 11.79
CA LEU A 258 21.45 -8.76 12.78
C LEU A 258 21.63 -9.63 14.02
N VAL A 259 21.91 -9.00 15.15
CA VAL A 259 22.16 -9.65 16.44
C VAL A 259 20.98 -9.41 17.36
N ARG A 260 20.52 -10.45 18.05
CA ARG A 260 19.47 -10.41 19.08
C ARG A 260 19.80 -11.41 20.16
N LYS A 261 20.12 -10.94 21.37
CA LYS A 261 20.49 -11.83 22.47
C LYS A 261 21.47 -12.91 22.01
N ASP A 262 21.02 -14.17 21.96
CA ASP A 262 21.85 -15.34 21.62
C ASP A 262 21.72 -15.77 20.14
N ARG A 263 21.07 -14.96 19.29
CA ARG A 263 20.87 -15.27 17.87
C ARG A 263 21.54 -14.22 16.99
N SER A 264 22.14 -14.70 15.92
CA SER A 264 22.66 -13.85 14.86
C SER A 264 22.18 -14.34 13.50
N GLN A 265 21.88 -13.43 12.61
CA GLN A 265 21.43 -13.70 11.25
C GLN A 265 22.22 -12.82 10.29
N LEU A 266 22.78 -13.43 9.23
CA LEU A 266 23.44 -12.70 8.17
C LEU A 266 22.40 -11.92 7.36
N ILE A 267 22.71 -10.67 7.06
CA ILE A 267 21.87 -9.74 6.31
C ILE A 267 22.63 -9.31 5.06
N HIS A 268 22.09 -9.66 3.89
CA HIS A 268 22.70 -9.41 2.60
C HIS A 268 22.34 -8.06 1.99
N GLY A 269 21.28 -7.43 2.53
CA GLY A 269 20.77 -6.16 2.04
C GLY A 269 19.55 -5.68 2.82
N PRO A 270 19.01 -4.51 2.44
CA PRO A 270 17.88 -3.89 3.13
C PRO A 270 16.59 -4.74 3.13
N LEU A 271 16.32 -5.50 2.06
CA LEU A 271 15.12 -6.36 2.01
C LEU A 271 15.22 -7.52 3.01
N ASP A 272 16.42 -8.11 3.17
CA ASP A 272 16.66 -9.14 4.18
C ASP A 272 16.50 -8.58 5.60
N LEU A 273 17.02 -7.38 5.85
CA LEU A 273 16.84 -6.71 7.15
C LEU A 273 15.37 -6.47 7.43
N LEU A 274 14.65 -5.86 6.49
CA LEU A 274 13.22 -5.58 6.66
C LEU A 274 12.44 -6.86 6.95
N LYS A 275 12.70 -7.92 6.18
CA LYS A 275 12.08 -9.22 6.38
C LYS A 275 12.40 -9.79 7.77
N ALA A 276 13.66 -9.79 8.19
CA ALA A 276 14.06 -10.32 9.49
C ALA A 276 13.43 -9.56 10.66
N ILE A 277 13.22 -8.25 10.52
CA ILE A 277 12.53 -7.41 11.50
C ILE A 277 11.04 -7.74 11.55
N LEU A 278 10.36 -7.83 10.39
CA LEU A 278 8.94 -8.16 10.32
C LEU A 278 8.66 -9.58 10.85
N ASP A 279 9.45 -10.57 10.41
CA ASP A 279 9.32 -11.97 10.86
C ASP A 279 9.48 -12.08 12.40
N GLU A 280 10.36 -11.27 13.00
CA GLU A 280 10.51 -11.22 14.46
C GLU A 280 9.31 -10.54 15.14
N GLY A 281 8.81 -9.45 14.54
CA GLY A 281 7.63 -8.75 15.02
C GLY A 281 6.39 -9.63 15.05
N GLU A 282 6.26 -10.57 14.12
CA GLU A 282 5.15 -11.53 14.05
C GLU A 282 5.22 -12.65 15.11
N LYS A 283 6.40 -12.91 15.69
CA LYS A 283 6.55 -14.03 16.64
C LYS A 283 5.67 -13.87 17.87
N GLY A 284 4.89 -14.89 18.15
CA GLY A 284 3.99 -14.94 19.30
C GLY A 284 2.78 -14.00 19.19
N LEU A 285 2.49 -13.53 17.97
CA LEU A 285 1.37 -12.68 17.66
C LEU A 285 0.21 -13.54 17.15
N SER A 286 -0.99 -13.31 17.68
CA SER A 286 -2.23 -13.81 17.10
C SER A 286 -2.85 -12.69 16.29
N LEU A 287 -3.08 -12.93 15.00
CA LEU A 287 -3.61 -11.98 14.05
C LEU A 287 -5.02 -12.38 13.65
N GLN A 288 -5.96 -11.46 13.77
CA GLN A 288 -7.29 -11.56 13.19
C GLN A 288 -7.48 -10.42 12.19
N ARG A 289 -7.81 -10.77 10.94
CA ARG A 289 -8.18 -9.79 9.90
C ARG A 289 -9.69 -9.74 9.78
N TYR A 290 -10.26 -8.54 9.87
CA TYR A 290 -11.68 -8.31 9.67
C TYR A 290 -11.96 -8.00 8.20
N LYS A 291 -12.86 -8.74 7.58
CA LYS A 291 -13.37 -8.52 6.22
C LYS A 291 -14.70 -7.77 6.23
N GLY A 292 -15.47 -7.88 7.30
CA GLY A 292 -16.76 -7.25 7.45
C GLY A 292 -17.06 -6.85 8.90
N LEU A 293 -17.94 -5.86 9.04
CA LEU A 293 -18.40 -5.37 10.34
C LEU A 293 -19.14 -6.43 11.16
N GLY A 294 -19.77 -7.41 10.48
CA GLY A 294 -20.44 -8.52 11.11
C GLY A 294 -19.53 -9.53 11.82
N GLU A 295 -18.21 -9.44 11.60
CA GLU A 295 -17.21 -10.24 12.31
C GLU A 295 -16.85 -9.66 13.69
N MET A 296 -17.24 -8.39 13.93
CA MET A 296 -17.07 -7.71 15.21
C MET A 296 -18.30 -7.89 16.09
N ASN A 297 -18.09 -8.16 17.38
CA ASN A 297 -19.19 -8.06 18.33
C ASN A 297 -19.57 -6.59 18.58
N PRO A 298 -20.74 -6.29 19.20
CA PRO A 298 -21.21 -4.93 19.41
C PRO A 298 -20.22 -4.05 20.18
N ASP A 299 -19.56 -4.59 21.21
CA ASP A 299 -18.60 -3.83 22.02
C ASP A 299 -17.34 -3.47 21.22
N GLN A 300 -16.81 -4.41 20.45
CA GLN A 300 -15.68 -4.16 19.55
C GLN A 300 -16.00 -3.11 18.50
N LEU A 301 -17.19 -3.17 17.90
CA LEU A 301 -17.64 -2.20 16.91
C LEU A 301 -17.82 -0.81 17.53
N TRP A 302 -18.33 -0.76 18.76
CA TRP A 302 -18.43 0.50 19.49
C TRP A 302 -17.05 1.10 19.75
N GLU A 303 -16.17 0.37 20.45
CA GLU A 303 -14.85 0.85 20.89
C GLU A 303 -13.96 1.29 19.73
N THR A 304 -14.08 0.68 18.54
CA THR A 304 -13.17 0.92 17.43
C THR A 304 -13.71 1.88 16.37
N THR A 305 -15.06 1.95 16.22
CA THR A 305 -15.66 2.58 15.03
C THR A 305 -16.76 3.59 15.36
N LEU A 306 -17.46 3.43 16.48
CA LEU A 306 -18.61 4.28 16.82
C LEU A 306 -18.31 5.30 17.92
N ASP A 307 -17.45 4.94 18.88
CA ASP A 307 -17.08 5.83 19.98
C ASP A 307 -16.48 7.15 19.43
N PRO A 308 -17.07 8.31 19.73
CA PRO A 308 -16.57 9.61 19.27
C PRO A 308 -15.11 9.89 19.63
N ASP A 309 -14.63 9.34 20.75
CA ASP A 309 -13.29 9.59 21.28
C ASP A 309 -12.22 8.68 20.64
N ALA A 310 -12.63 7.51 20.12
CA ALA A 310 -11.72 6.50 19.56
C ALA A 310 -11.80 6.39 18.02
N ARG A 311 -12.97 6.68 17.43
CA ARG A 311 -13.22 6.45 15.99
C ARG A 311 -12.37 7.34 15.09
N THR A 312 -11.98 6.77 13.97
CA THR A 312 -11.36 7.48 12.84
C THR A 312 -12.39 7.67 11.72
N LEU A 313 -12.55 8.92 11.25
CA LEU A 313 -13.46 9.28 10.19
C LEU A 313 -12.70 9.96 9.04
N LEU A 314 -12.99 9.57 7.81
CA LEU A 314 -12.55 10.26 6.62
C LEU A 314 -13.65 11.23 6.18
N GLN A 315 -13.38 12.54 6.17
CA GLN A 315 -14.32 13.54 5.65
C GLN A 315 -14.34 13.47 4.12
N VAL A 316 -15.53 13.36 3.54
CA VAL A 316 -15.70 13.39 2.09
C VAL A 316 -15.57 14.83 1.60
N LYS A 317 -14.68 15.04 0.63
CA LYS A 317 -14.43 16.33 -0.02
C LYS A 317 -14.42 16.15 -1.53
N VAL A 318 -14.83 17.18 -2.25
CA VAL A 318 -14.70 17.27 -3.71
C VAL A 318 -13.77 18.45 -3.99
N GLU A 319 -12.59 18.15 -4.54
CA GLU A 319 -11.60 19.18 -4.89
C GLU A 319 -11.90 19.78 -6.27
N ASP A 320 -12.30 18.93 -7.22
CA ASP A 320 -12.74 19.31 -8.57
C ASP A 320 -14.07 18.65 -8.89
N VAL A 321 -15.08 19.50 -9.05
CA VAL A 321 -16.47 19.04 -9.33
C VAL A 321 -16.58 18.43 -10.71
N ALA A 322 -15.84 18.94 -11.71
CA ALA A 322 -15.91 18.42 -13.08
C ALA A 322 -15.24 17.03 -13.19
N GLU A 323 -14.11 16.84 -12.51
CA GLU A 323 -13.45 15.54 -12.43
C GLU A 323 -14.31 14.51 -11.70
N ALA A 324 -14.91 14.89 -10.57
CA ALA A 324 -15.82 14.02 -9.82
C ALA A 324 -17.07 13.65 -10.64
N ASP A 325 -17.65 14.59 -11.38
CA ASP A 325 -18.78 14.35 -12.27
C ASP A 325 -18.45 13.33 -13.37
N ASP A 326 -17.31 13.53 -14.03
CA ASP A 326 -16.81 12.60 -15.06
C ASP A 326 -16.56 11.20 -14.48
N LEU A 327 -15.97 11.12 -13.29
CA LEU A 327 -15.69 9.86 -12.60
C LEU A 327 -16.98 9.09 -12.26
N PHE A 328 -17.97 9.76 -11.64
CA PHE A 328 -19.26 9.12 -11.35
C PHE A 328 -19.99 8.70 -12.62
N THR A 329 -19.97 9.51 -13.66
CA THR A 329 -20.55 9.17 -14.97
C THR A 329 -19.90 7.93 -15.59
N LYS A 330 -18.56 7.85 -15.55
CA LYS A 330 -17.82 6.68 -16.05
C LYS A 330 -18.10 5.41 -15.24
N LEU A 331 -18.05 5.50 -13.91
CA LEU A 331 -18.18 4.33 -13.06
C LEU A 331 -19.62 3.84 -12.92
N MET A 332 -20.58 4.75 -12.82
CA MET A 332 -21.95 4.46 -12.42
C MET A 332 -22.96 4.66 -13.56
N GLY A 333 -22.58 5.30 -14.67
CA GLY A 333 -23.44 5.59 -15.83
C GLY A 333 -23.81 4.34 -16.63
N ASP A 334 -24.69 4.51 -17.64
CA ASP A 334 -25.21 3.44 -18.47
C ASP A 334 -24.22 2.94 -19.54
N VAL A 335 -23.29 3.79 -19.97
CA VAL A 335 -22.33 3.45 -21.02
C VAL A 335 -21.23 2.56 -20.44
N VAL A 336 -21.02 1.40 -21.06
CA VAL A 336 -20.08 0.38 -20.55
C VAL A 336 -18.64 0.69 -20.93
N GLU A 337 -18.39 1.21 -22.12
CA GLU A 337 -17.06 1.43 -22.68
C GLU A 337 -16.15 2.31 -21.79
N PRO A 338 -16.57 3.50 -21.35
CA PRO A 338 -15.72 4.36 -20.49
C PRO A 338 -15.34 3.67 -19.18
N ARG A 339 -16.23 2.85 -18.60
CA ARG A 339 -15.95 2.06 -17.39
C ARG A 339 -14.93 0.98 -17.67
N ARG A 340 -15.05 0.28 -18.79
CA ARG A 340 -14.12 -0.76 -19.21
C ARG A 340 -12.72 -0.19 -19.42
N GLU A 341 -12.61 0.93 -20.13
CA GLU A 341 -11.34 1.64 -20.33
C GLU A 341 -10.72 2.09 -19.01
N PHE A 342 -11.54 2.66 -18.11
CA PHE A 342 -11.08 3.05 -16.79
C PHE A 342 -10.48 1.87 -16.00
N ILE A 343 -11.18 0.72 -15.98
CA ILE A 343 -10.72 -0.50 -15.32
C ILE A 343 -9.41 -0.99 -15.95
N GLN A 344 -9.31 -1.02 -17.29
CA GLN A 344 -8.11 -1.47 -17.98
C GLN A 344 -6.91 -0.55 -17.70
N ASN A 345 -7.10 0.76 -17.74
CA ASN A 345 -6.05 1.74 -17.51
C ASN A 345 -5.54 1.74 -16.06
N ASN A 346 -6.39 1.36 -15.11
CA ASN A 346 -6.06 1.33 -13.68
C ASN A 346 -5.81 -0.09 -13.14
N ALA A 347 -5.80 -1.12 -13.99
CA ALA A 347 -5.67 -2.51 -13.56
C ALA A 347 -4.37 -2.80 -12.78
N LEU A 348 -3.29 -2.08 -13.09
CA LEU A 348 -2.00 -2.21 -12.41
C LEU A 348 -1.92 -1.45 -11.07
N ASN A 349 -2.89 -0.57 -10.79
CA ASN A 349 -2.95 0.22 -9.57
C ASN A 349 -3.79 -0.45 -8.47
N VAL A 350 -4.36 -1.61 -8.75
CA VAL A 350 -5.19 -2.35 -7.80
C VAL A 350 -4.28 -3.06 -6.79
N GLU A 351 -4.36 -2.65 -5.53
CA GLU A 351 -3.54 -3.22 -4.45
C GLU A 351 -4.17 -4.46 -3.80
N HIS A 352 -5.50 -4.56 -3.80
CA HIS A 352 -6.25 -5.65 -3.16
C HIS A 352 -7.36 -6.17 -4.07
N LEU A 353 -7.14 -7.35 -4.65
CA LEU A 353 -8.17 -8.14 -5.29
C LEU A 353 -8.56 -9.26 -4.31
N ASP A 354 -9.81 -9.25 -3.84
CA ASP A 354 -10.39 -10.40 -3.14
C ASP A 354 -10.73 -11.47 -4.18
N PHE A 355 -9.96 -12.56 -4.18
CA PHE A 355 -10.23 -13.77 -4.95
C PHE A 355 -10.90 -14.82 -4.06
#